data_a9022b206bf479c518b8850804e51fa7
#
_entry.id   a9022b206bf479c518b8850804e51fa7
#
_cell.length_a   1.000
_cell.length_b   1.000
_cell.length_c   1.000
_cell.angle_alpha   90.00
_cell.angle_beta   90.00
_cell.angle_gamma   90.00
#
_symmetry.space_group_name_H-M   'P 1'
#
loop_
_entity.id
_entity.type
_entity.pdbx_description
1 polymer ?
#
loop_
_entity_poly.entity_id
_entity_poly.type
_entity_poly.pdbx_seq_one_letter_code
_entity_poly.pdbx_strand_id
1 'polypeptide(L)'
;TCLNNFMKKIVVTGGAGYVGSQLVPKLLKLGYYVDVIDLFIYGDDVLDDHKNLKKFKVDIREIEKINSIIKDCNILIHLACISNDPSFELNPHLGKSINLSAFEPLVKSAKINKISKFIYASSSSVYGIKSEKDVNEDMSLEPLTEYSIYKAECEKILNNYSSDDFVVTTLRPATVCGYAKRQRLDVVLNIFTNHAFHKREISVFGGEQLRPNINIIDMVNSYIELINAKNELINGEIFNVGDVNLSVKELAFLVKSVVGDDVNLKFIESDDNRSYHISSKKI
;
A
#
# COMPACT_ATOMS: atom_id res chain seq x y z
N THR A 1 -21.71 -7.85 31.22
CA THR A 1 -21.68 -6.47 30.72
C THR A 1 -21.51 -6.54 29.23
N CYS A 2 -22.63 -6.41 28.48
CA CYS A 2 -22.63 -6.29 27.04
C CYS A 2 -21.93 -4.95 26.69
N LEU A 3 -20.67 -5.01 26.28
CA LEU A 3 -20.04 -3.92 25.58
C LEU A 3 -20.81 -3.75 24.26
N ASN A 4 -21.45 -2.59 24.09
CA ASN A 4 -22.00 -2.14 22.83
C ASN A 4 -20.86 -2.10 21.81
N ASN A 5 -20.65 -3.21 21.09
CA ASN A 5 -19.84 -3.26 19.89
C ASN A 5 -20.60 -2.50 18.79
N PHE A 6 -20.59 -1.15 18.86
CA PHE A 6 -20.89 -0.37 17.68
C PHE A 6 -19.88 -0.79 16.63
N MET A 7 -20.34 -1.49 15.61
CA MET A 7 -19.46 -1.91 14.49
C MET A 7 -18.83 -0.67 13.89
N LYS A 8 -17.51 -0.60 13.94
CA LYS A 8 -16.75 0.56 13.41
C LYS A 8 -17.00 0.71 11.94
N LYS A 9 -17.11 1.96 11.51
CA LYS A 9 -17.20 2.34 10.11
C LYS A 9 -15.82 2.78 9.62
N ILE A 10 -15.35 2.14 8.56
CA ILE A 10 -14.02 2.35 7.98
C ILE A 10 -14.18 2.96 6.60
N VAL A 11 -13.48 4.06 6.33
CA VAL A 11 -13.35 4.56 4.97
C VAL A 11 -12.01 4.13 4.39
N VAL A 12 -12.04 3.61 3.14
CA VAL A 12 -10.84 3.19 2.40
C VAL A 12 -10.77 3.99 1.11
N THR A 13 -9.79 4.88 1.02
CA THR A 13 -9.51 5.57 -0.25
C THR A 13 -8.61 4.69 -1.11
N GLY A 14 -8.90 4.58 -2.40
CA GLY A 14 -8.20 3.63 -3.28
C GLY A 14 -8.62 2.17 -3.03
N GLY A 15 -9.83 1.96 -2.49
CA GLY A 15 -10.32 0.64 -2.09
C GLY A 15 -10.61 -0.31 -3.26
N ALA A 16 -10.75 0.19 -4.50
CA ALA A 16 -10.86 -0.62 -5.71
C ALA A 16 -9.50 -0.86 -6.39
N GLY A 17 -8.39 -0.46 -5.77
CA GLY A 17 -7.02 -0.75 -6.21
C GLY A 17 -6.56 -2.18 -5.87
N TYR A 18 -5.27 -2.46 -6.11
CA TYR A 18 -4.68 -3.78 -5.89
C TYR A 18 -4.84 -4.28 -4.44
N VAL A 19 -4.30 -3.56 -3.47
CA VAL A 19 -4.41 -3.92 -2.05
C VAL A 19 -5.85 -3.79 -1.57
N GLY A 20 -6.55 -2.72 -1.99
CA GLY A 20 -7.93 -2.45 -1.59
C GLY A 20 -8.90 -3.56 -1.98
N SER A 21 -8.74 -4.18 -3.16
CA SER A 21 -9.59 -5.29 -3.63
C SER A 21 -9.46 -6.58 -2.81
N GLN A 22 -8.46 -6.69 -1.94
CA GLN A 22 -8.33 -7.74 -0.94
C GLN A 22 -8.70 -7.25 0.47
N LEU A 23 -8.34 -6.02 0.82
CA LEU A 23 -8.60 -5.46 2.13
C LEU A 23 -10.11 -5.25 2.38
N VAL A 24 -10.81 -4.65 1.41
CA VAL A 24 -12.24 -4.34 1.56
C VAL A 24 -13.09 -5.60 1.81
N PRO A 25 -12.98 -6.69 1.01
CA PRO A 25 -13.71 -7.94 1.31
C PRO A 25 -13.34 -8.53 2.67
N LYS A 26 -12.08 -8.43 3.10
CA LYS A 26 -11.65 -8.90 4.42
C LYS A 26 -12.30 -8.10 5.55
N LEU A 27 -12.37 -6.77 5.44
CA LEU A 27 -13.06 -5.91 6.41
C LEU A 27 -14.56 -6.24 6.50
N LEU A 28 -15.23 -6.42 5.36
CA LEU A 28 -16.64 -6.80 5.30
C LEU A 28 -16.89 -8.16 5.96
N LYS A 29 -16.01 -9.15 5.71
CA LYS A 29 -16.08 -10.47 6.33
C LYS A 29 -15.92 -10.41 7.86
N LEU A 30 -15.14 -9.45 8.36
CA LEU A 30 -14.97 -9.19 9.79
C LEU A 30 -16.13 -8.39 10.40
N GLY A 31 -17.13 -7.99 9.61
CA GLY A 31 -18.33 -7.32 10.07
C GLY A 31 -18.29 -5.79 10.06
N TYR A 32 -17.19 -5.17 9.60
CA TYR A 32 -17.11 -3.72 9.51
C TYR A 32 -18.07 -3.13 8.48
N TYR A 33 -18.53 -1.90 8.70
CA TYR A 33 -19.09 -1.06 7.62
C TYR A 33 -17.96 -0.40 6.88
N VAL A 34 -17.96 -0.47 5.55
CA VAL A 34 -16.88 0.04 4.71
C VAL A 34 -17.42 1.01 3.67
N ASP A 35 -16.91 2.23 3.69
CA ASP A 35 -17.09 3.21 2.63
C ASP A 35 -15.82 3.24 1.77
N VAL A 36 -15.95 3.00 0.47
CA VAL A 36 -14.84 3.04 -0.48
C VAL A 36 -14.92 4.31 -1.32
N ILE A 37 -13.85 5.09 -1.32
CA ILE A 37 -13.66 6.25 -2.20
C ILE A 37 -12.61 5.87 -3.24
N ASP A 38 -12.99 5.81 -4.51
CA ASP A 38 -12.11 5.43 -5.62
C ASP A 38 -12.62 6.03 -6.93
N LEU A 39 -11.78 6.12 -7.95
CA LEU A 39 -12.19 6.48 -9.31
C LEU A 39 -12.80 5.29 -10.08
N PHE A 40 -12.62 4.07 -9.59
CA PHE A 40 -13.06 2.83 -10.22
C PHE A 40 -12.62 2.70 -11.68
N ILE A 41 -11.40 3.17 -11.98
CA ILE A 41 -10.84 3.14 -13.36
C ILE A 41 -10.62 1.73 -13.88
N TYR A 42 -10.57 0.73 -12.99
CA TYR A 42 -10.41 -0.70 -13.33
C TYR A 42 -11.72 -1.48 -13.34
N GLY A 43 -12.86 -0.80 -13.25
CA GLY A 43 -14.20 -1.37 -13.24
C GLY A 43 -14.89 -1.28 -11.88
N ASP A 44 -16.22 -1.19 -11.94
CA ASP A 44 -17.08 -1.13 -10.74
C ASP A 44 -17.29 -2.52 -10.11
N ASP A 45 -16.98 -3.58 -10.84
CA ASP A 45 -17.10 -5.00 -10.47
C ASP A 45 -15.89 -5.54 -9.68
N VAL A 46 -14.84 -4.72 -9.50
CA VAL A 46 -13.68 -5.08 -8.65
C VAL A 46 -14.09 -5.45 -7.23
N LEU A 47 -15.11 -4.79 -6.71
CA LEU A 47 -15.69 -5.06 -5.40
C LEU A 47 -17.13 -5.54 -5.55
N ASP A 48 -17.42 -6.75 -5.07
CA ASP A 48 -18.77 -7.31 -5.05
C ASP A 48 -19.68 -6.49 -4.13
N ASP A 49 -20.97 -6.45 -4.46
CA ASP A 49 -21.94 -5.74 -3.62
C ASP A 49 -22.13 -6.44 -2.26
N HIS A 50 -22.20 -5.65 -1.22
CA HIS A 50 -22.40 -6.14 0.14
C HIS A 50 -23.21 -5.14 0.95
N LYS A 51 -24.09 -5.63 1.85
CA LYS A 51 -24.99 -4.78 2.67
C LYS A 51 -24.26 -3.71 3.51
N ASN A 52 -23.01 -4.00 3.90
CA ASN A 52 -22.17 -3.11 4.70
C ASN A 52 -21.16 -2.32 3.85
N LEU A 53 -21.23 -2.37 2.50
CA LEU A 53 -20.34 -1.65 1.59
C LEU A 53 -21.09 -0.51 0.91
N LYS A 54 -20.45 0.66 0.91
CA LYS A 54 -20.84 1.76 0.00
C LYS A 54 -19.66 2.12 -0.87
N LYS A 55 -19.93 2.32 -2.16
CA LYS A 55 -18.94 2.67 -3.18
C LYS A 55 -19.20 4.12 -3.63
N PHE A 56 -18.18 4.96 -3.57
CA PHE A 56 -18.24 6.37 -3.97
C PHE A 56 -17.20 6.64 -5.06
N LYS A 57 -17.66 6.92 -6.27
CA LYS A 57 -16.82 7.31 -7.40
C LYS A 57 -16.46 8.78 -7.29
N VAL A 58 -15.38 9.07 -6.57
CA VAL A 58 -14.93 10.43 -6.25
C VAL A 58 -13.41 10.51 -6.34
N ASP A 59 -12.93 11.61 -6.93
CA ASP A 59 -11.50 11.93 -6.96
C ASP A 59 -11.03 12.39 -5.57
N ILE A 60 -9.86 11.91 -5.15
CA ILE A 60 -9.28 12.26 -3.84
C ILE A 60 -9.03 13.77 -3.66
N ARG A 61 -9.01 14.53 -4.76
CA ARG A 61 -8.85 15.97 -4.77
C ARG A 61 -10.16 16.74 -4.53
N GLU A 62 -11.30 16.07 -4.59
CA GLU A 62 -12.64 16.66 -4.38
C GLU A 62 -12.99 16.68 -2.89
N ILE A 63 -12.24 17.48 -2.11
CA ILE A 63 -12.26 17.44 -0.64
C ILE A 63 -13.66 17.70 -0.05
N GLU A 64 -14.46 18.55 -0.64
CA GLU A 64 -15.83 18.83 -0.17
C GLU A 64 -16.75 17.61 -0.25
N LYS A 65 -16.62 16.82 -1.33
CA LYS A 65 -17.34 15.55 -1.45
C LYS A 65 -16.84 14.53 -0.43
N ILE A 66 -15.52 14.46 -0.26
CA ILE A 66 -14.89 13.55 0.72
C ILE A 66 -15.35 13.87 2.13
N ASN A 67 -15.39 15.15 2.51
CA ASN A 67 -15.90 15.61 3.78
C ASN A 67 -17.31 15.06 4.09
N SER A 68 -18.19 15.05 3.10
CA SER A 68 -19.55 14.53 3.26
C SER A 68 -19.60 13.02 3.46
N ILE A 69 -18.67 12.27 2.83
CA ILE A 69 -18.62 10.80 2.84
C ILE A 69 -18.03 10.30 4.16
N ILE A 70 -16.93 10.91 4.62
CA ILE A 70 -16.19 10.44 5.80
C ILE A 70 -16.85 10.81 7.13
N LYS A 71 -17.91 11.62 7.08
CA LYS A 71 -18.71 11.95 8.25
C LYS A 71 -19.20 10.67 8.93
N ASP A 72 -19.06 10.59 10.23
CA ASP A 72 -19.41 9.42 11.06
C ASP A 72 -18.52 8.18 10.81
N CYS A 73 -17.40 8.29 10.10
CA CYS A 73 -16.41 7.23 10.01
C CYS A 73 -15.46 7.26 11.22
N ASN A 74 -15.04 6.08 11.65
CA ASN A 74 -14.14 5.94 12.80
C ASN A 74 -12.67 5.87 12.38
N ILE A 75 -12.40 5.21 11.25
CA ILE A 75 -11.05 4.90 10.77
C ILE A 75 -10.97 5.26 9.29
N LEU A 76 -9.85 5.89 8.89
CA LEU A 76 -9.51 6.13 7.49
C LEU A 76 -8.25 5.36 7.14
N ILE A 77 -8.32 4.54 6.07
CA ILE A 77 -7.17 3.87 5.47
C ILE A 77 -6.93 4.50 4.10
N HIS A 78 -5.76 5.14 3.95
CA HIS A 78 -5.42 5.86 2.72
C HIS A 78 -4.50 5.04 1.82
N LEU A 79 -5.08 4.45 0.76
CA LEU A 79 -4.37 3.68 -0.26
C LEU A 79 -4.33 4.40 -1.62
N ALA A 80 -5.18 5.42 -1.84
CA ALA A 80 -5.30 6.09 -3.12
C ALA A 80 -3.98 6.80 -3.49
N CYS A 81 -3.38 6.39 -4.60
CA CYS A 81 -2.19 7.05 -5.16
C CYS A 81 -1.93 6.56 -6.60
N ILE A 82 -1.11 7.30 -7.33
CA ILE A 82 -0.39 6.76 -8.48
C ILE A 82 0.79 5.98 -7.90
N SER A 83 0.82 4.66 -8.08
CA SER A 83 1.56 3.72 -7.24
C SER A 83 2.87 3.18 -7.81
N ASN A 84 3.33 3.69 -8.94
CA ASN A 84 4.63 3.32 -9.52
C ASN A 84 5.30 4.48 -10.26
N ASP A 85 6.62 4.43 -10.35
CA ASP A 85 7.42 5.45 -11.00
C ASP A 85 7.08 5.65 -12.48
N PRO A 86 6.94 4.60 -13.33
CA PRO A 86 6.61 4.79 -14.74
C PRO A 86 5.27 5.51 -14.97
N SER A 87 4.26 5.20 -14.18
CA SER A 87 2.96 5.90 -14.27
C SER A 87 3.05 7.35 -13.78
N PHE A 88 3.92 7.59 -12.80
CA PHE A 88 4.18 8.93 -12.28
C PHE A 88 4.87 9.81 -13.32
N GLU A 89 5.88 9.27 -14.02
CA GLU A 89 6.64 9.95 -15.06
C GLU A 89 5.79 10.36 -16.27
N LEU A 90 4.69 9.65 -16.55
CA LEU A 90 3.76 10.00 -17.64
C LEU A 90 3.13 11.39 -17.45
N ASN A 91 2.85 11.78 -16.22
CA ASN A 91 2.33 13.10 -15.88
C ASN A 91 2.70 13.49 -14.43
N PRO A 92 3.89 14.06 -14.20
CA PRO A 92 4.35 14.44 -12.86
C PRO A 92 3.44 15.44 -12.14
N HIS A 93 2.82 16.38 -12.87
CA HIS A 93 1.88 17.33 -12.28
C HIS A 93 0.63 16.64 -11.74
N LEU A 94 0.08 15.69 -12.48
CA LEU A 94 -1.04 14.86 -12.01
C LEU A 94 -0.60 14.02 -10.81
N GLY A 95 0.59 13.40 -10.90
CA GLY A 95 1.19 12.65 -9.82
C GLY A 95 1.30 13.46 -8.53
N LYS A 96 1.88 14.65 -8.59
CA LYS A 96 1.99 15.57 -7.46
C LYS A 96 0.61 15.98 -6.91
N SER A 97 -0.35 16.29 -7.79
CA SER A 97 -1.67 16.73 -7.35
C SER A 97 -2.44 15.66 -6.56
N ILE A 98 -2.27 14.38 -6.95
CA ILE A 98 -2.92 13.23 -6.31
C ILE A 98 -2.14 12.77 -5.07
N ASN A 99 -0.83 12.53 -5.20
CA ASN A 99 -0.05 11.89 -4.16
C ASN A 99 0.38 12.83 -3.03
N LEU A 100 0.55 14.12 -3.32
CA LEU A 100 1.01 15.10 -2.33
C LEU A 100 -0.03 16.19 -2.04
N SER A 101 -0.47 16.94 -3.06
CA SER A 101 -1.29 18.14 -2.83
C SER A 101 -2.66 17.83 -2.22
N ALA A 102 -3.25 16.68 -2.53
CA ALA A 102 -4.52 16.23 -1.96
C ALA A 102 -4.38 15.67 -0.53
N PHE A 103 -3.16 15.32 -0.09
CA PHE A 103 -2.95 14.57 1.14
C PHE A 103 -3.25 15.38 2.40
N GLU A 104 -2.64 16.55 2.56
CA GLU A 104 -2.88 17.38 3.75
C GLU A 104 -4.34 17.83 3.90
N PRO A 105 -5.04 18.26 2.84
CA PRO A 105 -6.49 18.50 2.89
C PRO A 105 -7.29 17.28 3.39
N LEU A 106 -6.92 16.07 2.96
CA LEU A 106 -7.56 14.83 3.42
C LEU A 106 -7.31 14.59 4.93
N VAL A 107 -6.07 14.77 5.40
CA VAL A 107 -5.72 14.61 6.82
C VAL A 107 -6.48 15.62 7.68
N LYS A 108 -6.53 16.89 7.26
CA LYS A 108 -7.32 17.95 7.92
C LYS A 108 -8.81 17.59 7.99
N SER A 109 -9.34 17.12 6.86
CA SER A 109 -10.74 16.69 6.77
C SER A 109 -11.03 15.53 7.73
N ALA A 110 -10.15 14.54 7.77
CA ALA A 110 -10.29 13.41 8.69
C ALA A 110 -10.31 13.87 10.17
N LYS A 111 -9.39 14.76 10.56
CA LYS A 111 -9.32 15.29 11.91
C LYS A 111 -10.55 16.12 12.30
N ILE A 112 -11.02 16.99 11.39
CA ILE A 112 -12.24 17.81 11.60
C ILE A 112 -13.47 16.93 11.77
N ASN A 113 -13.59 15.83 11.00
CA ASN A 113 -14.69 14.87 11.10
C ASN A 113 -14.52 13.86 12.25
N LYS A 114 -13.54 14.08 13.16
CA LYS A 114 -13.30 13.26 14.35
C LYS A 114 -13.04 11.78 14.05
N ILE A 115 -12.40 11.51 12.91
CA ILE A 115 -11.85 10.18 12.65
C ILE A 115 -10.80 9.91 13.74
N SER A 116 -10.94 8.80 14.44
CA SER A 116 -10.06 8.47 15.57
C SER A 116 -8.71 7.87 15.14
N LYS A 117 -8.65 7.28 13.95
CA LYS A 117 -7.45 6.57 13.48
C LYS A 117 -7.25 6.77 11.97
N PHE A 118 -6.07 7.26 11.58
CA PHE A 118 -5.64 7.42 10.19
C PHE A 118 -4.46 6.50 9.90
N ILE A 119 -4.62 5.55 8.98
CA ILE A 119 -3.58 4.60 8.57
C ILE A 119 -3.15 4.94 7.15
N TYR A 120 -1.88 5.24 6.97
CA TYR A 120 -1.30 5.66 5.70
C TYR A 120 -0.44 4.56 5.07
N ALA A 121 -0.66 4.30 3.79
CA ALA A 121 0.20 3.47 2.97
C ALA A 121 1.33 4.31 2.35
N SER A 122 2.49 4.34 2.98
CA SER A 122 3.74 4.84 2.42
C SER A 122 4.40 3.78 1.53
N SER A 123 5.69 3.68 1.52
CA SER A 123 6.46 2.70 0.73
C SER A 123 7.86 2.53 1.31
N SER A 124 8.40 1.33 1.25
CA SER A 124 9.83 1.10 1.57
C SER A 124 10.79 1.79 0.59
N SER A 125 10.32 2.22 -0.58
CA SER A 125 11.13 3.01 -1.54
C SER A 125 11.61 4.35 -1.00
N VAL A 126 11.05 4.83 0.11
CA VAL A 126 11.50 6.07 0.80
C VAL A 126 12.93 5.96 1.33
N TYR A 127 13.43 4.76 1.55
CA TYR A 127 14.81 4.53 2.01
C TYR A 127 15.86 4.78 0.92
N GLY A 128 15.49 4.68 -0.36
CA GLY A 128 16.43 4.80 -1.47
C GLY A 128 17.35 3.58 -1.59
N ILE A 129 18.65 3.82 -1.85
CA ILE A 129 19.67 2.77 -1.89
C ILE A 129 20.30 2.65 -0.50
N LYS A 130 20.29 1.43 0.05
CA LYS A 130 20.91 1.13 1.34
C LYS A 130 21.83 -0.08 1.18
N SER A 131 23.05 0.04 1.69
CA SER A 131 24.03 -1.05 1.77
C SER A 131 23.89 -1.88 3.04
N GLU A 132 23.22 -1.31 4.04
CA GLU A 132 23.01 -1.95 5.32
C GLU A 132 22.06 -3.14 5.19
N LYS A 133 22.38 -4.20 5.91
CA LYS A 133 21.45 -5.29 6.17
C LYS A 133 20.46 -4.82 7.24
N ASP A 134 19.21 -5.21 7.13
CA ASP A 134 18.18 -4.88 8.13
C ASP A 134 17.84 -3.38 8.23
N VAL A 135 17.53 -2.73 7.10
CA VAL A 135 17.01 -1.36 7.08
C VAL A 135 15.74 -1.26 7.90
N ASN A 136 15.80 -0.51 9.00
CA ASN A 136 14.71 -0.31 9.95
C ASN A 136 14.14 1.11 9.90
N GLU A 137 13.10 1.37 10.67
CA GLU A 137 12.33 2.60 10.65
C GLU A 137 13.09 3.84 11.13
N ASP A 138 14.18 3.67 11.91
CA ASP A 138 15.01 4.74 12.46
C ASP A 138 16.05 5.27 11.46
N MET A 139 16.25 4.58 10.35
CA MET A 139 17.24 4.97 9.34
C MET A 139 16.80 6.18 8.52
N SER A 140 17.79 6.94 8.02
CA SER A 140 17.57 8.10 7.16
C SER A 140 16.83 7.72 5.90
N LEU A 141 15.95 8.63 5.45
CA LEU A 141 15.25 8.51 4.18
C LEU A 141 16.04 9.21 3.08
N GLU A 142 16.27 8.52 1.98
CA GLU A 142 17.00 9.01 0.81
C GLU A 142 16.23 8.69 -0.48
N PRO A 143 14.97 9.17 -0.58
CA PRO A 143 14.10 8.82 -1.69
C PRO A 143 14.67 9.33 -3.01
N LEU A 144 14.62 8.50 -4.07
CA LEU A 144 15.26 8.76 -5.35
C LEU A 144 14.31 9.29 -6.42
N THR A 145 13.03 9.01 -6.30
CA THR A 145 12.01 9.34 -7.29
C THR A 145 10.97 10.29 -6.71
N GLU A 146 10.28 11.08 -7.55
CA GLU A 146 9.21 11.96 -7.09
C GLU A 146 8.12 11.18 -6.32
N TYR A 147 7.80 9.97 -6.76
CA TYR A 147 6.89 9.09 -6.03
C TYR A 147 7.34 8.86 -4.59
N SER A 148 8.59 8.43 -4.41
CA SER A 148 9.15 8.14 -3.07
C SER A 148 9.38 9.40 -2.24
N ILE A 149 9.77 10.52 -2.84
CA ILE A 149 9.88 11.83 -2.18
C ILE A 149 8.52 12.25 -1.61
N TYR A 150 7.45 12.17 -2.41
CA TYR A 150 6.12 12.57 -1.95
C TYR A 150 5.55 11.62 -0.90
N LYS A 151 5.89 10.31 -0.98
CA LYS A 151 5.57 9.38 0.11
C LYS A 151 6.21 9.81 1.44
N ALA A 152 7.50 10.13 1.43
CA ALA A 152 8.22 10.60 2.62
C ALA A 152 7.71 11.96 3.14
N GLU A 153 7.34 12.89 2.25
CA GLU A 153 6.73 14.16 2.65
C GLU A 153 5.37 13.96 3.32
N CYS A 154 4.53 13.07 2.77
CA CYS A 154 3.24 12.73 3.37
C CYS A 154 3.37 12.11 4.77
N GLU A 155 4.40 11.30 5.03
CA GLU A 155 4.68 10.78 6.38
C GLU A 155 4.91 11.91 7.38
N LYS A 156 5.72 12.92 7.02
CA LYS A 156 5.99 14.09 7.85
C LYS A 156 4.72 14.92 8.08
N ILE A 157 3.96 15.16 7.01
CA ILE A 157 2.67 15.88 7.11
C ILE A 157 1.77 15.15 8.09
N LEU A 158 1.54 13.85 7.92
CA LEU A 158 0.63 13.08 8.77
C LEU A 158 1.05 13.10 10.23
N ASN A 159 2.34 12.91 10.51
CA ASN A 159 2.86 12.86 11.87
C ASN A 159 2.64 14.20 12.64
N ASN A 160 2.66 15.34 11.94
CA ASN A 160 2.37 16.65 12.57
C ASN A 160 0.92 16.80 13.05
N TYR A 161 0.01 15.93 12.62
CA TYR A 161 -1.39 15.93 13.05
C TYR A 161 -1.68 14.96 14.19
N SER A 162 -0.72 14.13 14.57
CA SER A 162 -0.85 13.15 15.65
C SER A 162 -1.28 13.82 16.96
N SER A 163 -2.26 13.23 17.65
CA SER A 163 -2.75 13.65 18.95
C SER A 163 -3.46 12.50 19.64
N ASP A 164 -3.82 12.64 20.90
CA ASP A 164 -4.51 11.58 21.68
C ASP A 164 -5.87 11.19 21.08
N ASP A 165 -6.54 12.14 20.44
CA ASP A 165 -7.84 11.95 19.78
C ASP A 165 -7.76 11.68 18.28
N PHE A 166 -6.57 11.77 17.67
CA PHE A 166 -6.32 11.49 16.26
C PHE A 166 -5.05 10.66 16.09
N VAL A 167 -5.21 9.36 16.19
CA VAL A 167 -4.11 8.38 16.05
C VAL A 167 -3.67 8.30 14.59
N VAL A 168 -2.40 8.51 14.32
CA VAL A 168 -1.83 8.40 12.98
C VAL A 168 -0.78 7.30 12.94
N THR A 169 -0.83 6.48 11.90
CA THR A 169 0.12 5.36 11.73
C THR A 169 0.51 5.24 10.27
N THR A 170 1.78 5.02 10.02
CA THR A 170 2.32 4.84 8.67
C THR A 170 2.85 3.42 8.48
N LEU A 171 2.49 2.78 7.37
CA LEU A 171 3.13 1.55 6.90
C LEU A 171 4.08 1.86 5.74
N ARG A 172 5.28 1.29 5.78
CA ARG A 172 6.25 1.27 4.67
C ARG A 172 6.31 -0.15 4.09
N PRO A 173 5.37 -0.51 3.22
CA PRO A 173 5.34 -1.85 2.67
C PRO A 173 6.52 -2.11 1.72
N ALA A 174 7.00 -3.34 1.73
CA ALA A 174 7.76 -3.98 0.67
C ALA A 174 6.92 -4.06 -0.63
N THR A 175 7.50 -4.58 -1.70
CA THR A 175 6.75 -4.87 -2.93
C THR A 175 5.67 -5.90 -2.64
N VAL A 176 4.42 -5.47 -2.73
CA VAL A 176 3.26 -6.36 -2.50
C VAL A 176 3.07 -7.27 -3.71
N CYS A 177 2.98 -8.58 -3.47
CA CYS A 177 2.77 -9.60 -4.49
C CYS A 177 1.62 -10.55 -4.13
N GLY A 178 1.11 -11.27 -5.11
CA GLY A 178 0.04 -12.24 -4.94
C GLY A 178 -1.22 -11.90 -5.74
N TYR A 179 -2.24 -12.76 -5.63
CA TYR A 179 -3.48 -12.61 -6.37
C TYR A 179 -4.42 -11.58 -5.75
N ALA A 180 -5.01 -10.76 -6.60
CA ALA A 180 -6.11 -9.88 -6.25
C ALA A 180 -7.10 -9.75 -7.42
N LYS A 181 -8.38 -9.46 -7.15
CA LYS A 181 -9.39 -9.29 -8.21
C LYS A 181 -9.02 -8.14 -9.15
N ARG A 182 -8.50 -7.03 -8.61
CA ARG A 182 -7.76 -6.03 -9.38
C ARG A 182 -6.28 -6.41 -9.37
N GLN A 183 -5.87 -7.22 -10.33
CA GLN A 183 -4.49 -7.70 -10.42
C GLN A 183 -3.51 -6.60 -10.83
N ARG A 184 -2.28 -6.70 -10.31
CA ARG A 184 -1.17 -5.80 -10.65
C ARG A 184 -0.02 -6.63 -11.25
N LEU A 185 0.29 -6.40 -12.54
CA LEU A 185 1.28 -7.17 -13.29
C LEU A 185 2.61 -6.41 -13.54
N ASP A 186 2.78 -5.25 -12.92
CA ASP A 186 3.98 -4.43 -13.03
C ASP A 186 4.97 -4.61 -11.84
N VAL A 187 4.66 -5.52 -10.92
CA VAL A 187 5.54 -5.89 -9.80
C VAL A 187 6.25 -7.22 -10.08
N VAL A 188 7.50 -7.34 -9.64
CA VAL A 188 8.43 -8.38 -10.07
C VAL A 188 7.87 -9.80 -9.97
N LEU A 189 7.35 -10.23 -8.82
CA LEU A 189 6.83 -11.58 -8.66
C LEU A 189 5.58 -11.85 -9.49
N ASN A 190 4.68 -10.87 -9.58
CA ASN A 190 3.45 -11.05 -10.34
C ASN A 190 3.72 -11.13 -11.85
N ILE A 191 4.62 -10.27 -12.39
CA ILE A 191 4.98 -10.31 -13.81
C ILE A 191 5.77 -11.58 -14.14
N PHE A 192 6.68 -12.01 -13.27
CA PHE A 192 7.44 -13.26 -13.46
C PHE A 192 6.51 -14.47 -13.50
N THR A 193 5.58 -14.56 -12.56
CA THR A 193 4.57 -15.64 -12.53
C THR A 193 3.70 -15.63 -13.78
N ASN A 194 3.23 -14.46 -14.21
CA ASN A 194 2.43 -14.31 -15.42
C ASN A 194 3.23 -14.73 -16.67
N HIS A 195 4.47 -14.28 -16.82
CA HIS A 195 5.31 -14.64 -17.96
C HIS A 195 5.71 -16.13 -17.93
N ALA A 196 6.07 -16.66 -16.77
CA ALA A 196 6.38 -18.08 -16.63
C ALA A 196 5.21 -18.98 -17.04
N PHE A 197 4.00 -18.62 -16.60
CA PHE A 197 2.80 -19.42 -16.91
C PHE A 197 2.40 -19.32 -18.38
N HIS A 198 2.33 -18.12 -18.94
CA HIS A 198 1.78 -17.91 -20.29
C HIS A 198 2.83 -17.98 -21.40
N LYS A 199 4.08 -17.59 -21.14
CA LYS A 199 5.14 -17.50 -22.16
C LYS A 199 6.22 -18.57 -22.01
N ARG A 200 6.24 -19.28 -20.88
CA ARG A 200 7.33 -20.20 -20.50
C ARG A 200 8.72 -19.54 -20.52
N GLU A 201 8.76 -18.23 -20.35
CA GLU A 201 10.00 -17.44 -20.32
C GLU A 201 9.89 -16.31 -19.31
N ILE A 202 10.94 -16.08 -18.53
CA ILE A 202 11.11 -14.93 -17.63
C ILE A 202 12.32 -14.14 -18.10
N SER A 203 12.12 -12.86 -18.43
CA SER A 203 13.20 -11.90 -18.65
C SER A 203 13.62 -11.30 -17.32
N VAL A 204 14.87 -11.55 -16.90
CA VAL A 204 15.46 -11.10 -15.65
C VAL A 204 16.38 -9.93 -15.95
N PHE A 205 15.98 -8.72 -15.59
CA PHE A 205 16.77 -7.52 -15.78
C PHE A 205 17.70 -7.31 -14.58
N GLY A 206 19.02 -7.32 -14.80
CA GLY A 206 20.03 -7.35 -13.76
C GLY A 206 20.06 -8.73 -13.08
N GLY A 207 19.62 -8.78 -11.84
CA GLY A 207 19.45 -10.04 -11.10
C GLY A 207 19.94 -9.99 -9.66
N GLU A 208 21.05 -9.33 -9.38
CA GLU A 208 21.65 -9.30 -8.04
C GLU A 208 21.02 -8.26 -7.09
N GLN A 209 20.27 -7.31 -7.63
CA GLN A 209 19.58 -6.29 -6.83
C GLN A 209 18.51 -6.93 -5.93
N LEU A 210 18.55 -6.59 -4.65
CA LEU A 210 17.61 -7.07 -3.65
C LEU A 210 16.25 -6.36 -3.78
N ARG A 211 15.19 -7.12 -3.61
CA ARG A 211 13.81 -6.63 -3.56
C ARG A 211 13.12 -7.22 -2.36
N PRO A 212 12.74 -6.38 -1.38
CA PRO A 212 11.87 -6.83 -0.32
C PRO A 212 10.47 -7.08 -0.88
N ASN A 213 9.86 -8.17 -0.48
CA ASN A 213 8.53 -8.57 -0.91
C ASN A 213 7.63 -8.93 0.28
N ILE A 214 6.33 -8.78 0.08
CA ILE A 214 5.30 -9.21 1.03
C ILE A 214 4.11 -9.78 0.28
N ASN A 215 3.55 -10.87 0.79
CA ASN A 215 2.30 -11.41 0.26
C ASN A 215 1.15 -10.43 0.56
N ILE A 216 0.25 -10.24 -0.42
CA ILE A 216 -0.90 -9.34 -0.28
C ILE A 216 -1.81 -9.70 0.90
N ILE A 217 -1.89 -10.98 1.28
CA ILE A 217 -2.66 -11.43 2.44
C ILE A 217 -2.03 -10.91 3.73
N ASP A 218 -0.70 -10.97 3.85
CA ASP A 218 0.01 -10.48 5.03
C ASP A 218 -0.01 -8.95 5.10
N MET A 219 0.07 -8.29 3.93
CA MET A 219 -0.17 -6.84 3.86
C MET A 219 -1.57 -6.46 4.36
N VAL A 220 -2.60 -7.19 3.96
CA VAL A 220 -3.98 -6.99 4.45
C VAL A 220 -4.08 -7.25 5.95
N ASN A 221 -3.45 -8.32 6.44
CA ASN A 221 -3.43 -8.64 7.86
C ASN A 221 -2.76 -7.52 8.69
N SER A 222 -1.70 -6.89 8.17
CA SER A 222 -1.05 -5.75 8.83
C SER A 222 -2.02 -4.58 9.06
N TYR A 223 -2.89 -4.27 8.09
CA TYR A 223 -3.95 -3.27 8.31
C TYR A 223 -4.94 -3.71 9.40
N ILE A 224 -5.32 -4.98 9.41
CA ILE A 224 -6.26 -5.50 10.42
C ILE A 224 -5.64 -5.41 11.83
N GLU A 225 -4.35 -5.72 11.98
CA GLU A 225 -3.64 -5.57 13.27
C GLU A 225 -3.65 -4.11 13.72
N LEU A 226 -3.35 -3.14 12.85
CA LEU A 226 -3.39 -1.72 13.19
C LEU A 226 -4.78 -1.21 13.55
N ILE A 227 -5.83 -1.72 12.89
CA ILE A 227 -7.23 -1.38 13.23
C ILE A 227 -7.54 -1.79 14.68
N ASN A 228 -7.03 -2.95 15.11
CA ASN A 228 -7.31 -3.56 16.42
C ASN A 228 -6.29 -3.17 17.51
N ALA A 229 -5.11 -2.69 17.11
CA ALA A 229 -4.07 -2.32 18.06
C ALA A 229 -4.51 -1.19 19.01
N LYS A 230 -3.97 -1.21 20.22
CA LYS A 230 -4.13 -0.11 21.18
C LYS A 230 -3.48 1.16 20.61
N ASN A 231 -4.14 2.28 20.81
CA ASN A 231 -3.72 3.57 20.28
C ASN A 231 -2.29 3.94 20.74
N GLU A 232 -1.96 3.67 21.99
CA GLU A 232 -0.66 3.99 22.61
C GLU A 232 0.52 3.25 21.93
N LEU A 233 0.25 2.12 21.28
CA LEU A 233 1.28 1.32 20.60
C LEU A 233 1.54 1.77 19.16
N ILE A 234 0.63 2.55 18.57
CA ILE A 234 0.68 2.84 17.13
C ILE A 234 0.59 4.34 16.80
N ASN A 235 0.32 5.19 17.78
CA ASN A 235 0.15 6.62 17.54
C ASN A 235 1.49 7.30 17.22
N GLY A 236 1.60 7.91 16.06
CA GLY A 236 2.83 8.51 15.55
C GLY A 236 3.86 7.50 15.03
N GLU A 237 3.52 6.20 15.04
CA GLU A 237 4.45 5.13 14.70
C GLU A 237 4.50 4.86 13.19
N ILE A 238 5.69 4.43 12.77
CA ILE A 238 5.98 3.95 11.43
C ILE A 238 6.41 2.50 11.53
N PHE A 239 5.89 1.66 10.62
CA PHE A 239 6.24 0.24 10.57
C PHE A 239 6.64 -0.17 9.16
N ASN A 240 7.80 -0.81 9.03
CA ASN A 240 8.14 -1.57 7.84
C ASN A 240 7.28 -2.83 7.77
N VAL A 241 6.81 -3.14 6.56
CA VAL A 241 5.99 -4.35 6.35
C VAL A 241 6.55 -5.13 5.17
N GLY A 242 7.27 -6.18 5.47
CA GLY A 242 7.91 -7.08 4.51
C GLY A 242 8.11 -8.45 5.10
N ASP A 243 8.29 -9.45 4.24
CA ASP A 243 8.49 -10.84 4.63
C ASP A 243 9.86 -11.32 4.15
N VAL A 244 10.08 -11.35 2.83
CA VAL A 244 11.31 -11.86 2.24
C VAL A 244 12.10 -10.77 1.51
N ASN A 245 13.44 -10.84 1.65
CA ASN A 245 14.37 -9.98 0.96
C ASN A 245 15.23 -10.85 0.03
N LEU A 246 14.79 -11.00 -1.22
CA LEU A 246 15.44 -11.83 -2.23
C LEU A 246 15.93 -10.98 -3.40
N SER A 247 17.00 -11.43 -4.04
CA SER A 247 17.42 -10.84 -5.31
C SER A 247 16.42 -11.14 -6.43
N VAL A 248 16.40 -10.30 -7.45
CA VAL A 248 15.51 -10.50 -8.62
C VAL A 248 15.78 -11.86 -9.27
N LYS A 249 17.05 -12.32 -9.27
CA LYS A 249 17.46 -13.63 -9.75
C LYS A 249 16.87 -14.77 -8.91
N GLU A 250 16.95 -14.67 -7.57
CA GLU A 250 16.37 -15.68 -6.67
C GLU A 250 14.85 -15.74 -6.84
N LEU A 251 14.18 -14.59 -7.00
CA LEU A 251 12.75 -14.55 -7.29
C LEU A 251 12.40 -15.25 -8.61
N ALA A 252 13.21 -15.09 -9.66
CA ALA A 252 13.02 -15.77 -10.94
C ALA A 252 13.17 -17.29 -10.81
N PHE A 253 14.18 -17.76 -10.10
CA PHE A 253 14.37 -19.20 -9.82
C PHE A 253 13.22 -19.76 -8.96
N LEU A 254 12.76 -19.02 -7.97
CA LEU A 254 11.62 -19.42 -7.15
C LEU A 254 10.36 -19.59 -8.00
N VAL A 255 10.05 -18.63 -8.87
CA VAL A 255 8.90 -18.72 -9.78
C VAL A 255 9.05 -19.92 -10.73
N LYS A 256 10.24 -20.12 -11.32
CA LYS A 256 10.51 -21.29 -12.17
C LYS A 256 10.26 -22.59 -11.42
N SER A 257 10.75 -22.74 -10.20
CA SER A 257 10.61 -23.98 -9.42
C SER A 257 9.14 -24.33 -9.10
N VAL A 258 8.26 -23.32 -9.06
CA VAL A 258 6.83 -23.51 -8.79
C VAL A 258 6.03 -23.74 -10.07
N VAL A 259 6.35 -23.01 -11.15
CA VAL A 259 5.58 -23.06 -12.41
C VAL A 259 5.97 -24.26 -13.29
N GLY A 260 7.26 -24.61 -13.31
CA GLY A 260 7.77 -25.78 -14.04
C GLY A 260 9.19 -25.59 -14.58
N ASP A 261 9.91 -26.70 -14.70
CA ASP A 261 11.31 -26.73 -15.13
C ASP A 261 11.50 -26.30 -16.61
N ASP A 262 10.44 -26.36 -17.41
CA ASP A 262 10.41 -25.91 -18.80
C ASP A 262 10.41 -24.39 -18.97
N VAL A 263 10.32 -23.63 -17.88
CA VAL A 263 10.41 -22.16 -17.91
C VAL A 263 11.86 -21.75 -18.19
N ASN A 264 12.06 -20.97 -19.26
CA ASN A 264 13.36 -20.41 -19.61
C ASN A 264 13.63 -19.11 -18.85
N LEU A 265 14.85 -18.95 -18.30
CA LEU A 265 15.30 -17.70 -17.66
C LEU A 265 16.28 -16.98 -18.60
N LYS A 266 15.90 -15.77 -19.04
CA LYS A 266 16.71 -14.93 -19.92
C LYS A 266 17.25 -13.75 -19.12
N PHE A 267 18.56 -13.74 -18.85
CA PHE A 267 19.21 -12.63 -18.14
C PHE A 267 19.57 -11.51 -19.12
N ILE A 268 19.23 -10.28 -18.74
CA ILE A 268 19.41 -9.07 -19.51
C ILE A 268 20.13 -8.05 -18.62
N GLU A 269 21.17 -7.40 -19.11
CA GLU A 269 21.86 -6.32 -18.39
C GLU A 269 20.89 -5.19 -18.05
N SER A 270 21.08 -4.56 -16.88
CA SER A 270 20.22 -3.47 -16.39
C SER A 270 21.02 -2.51 -15.52
N ASP A 271 20.75 -1.23 -15.68
CA ASP A 271 21.31 -0.14 -14.86
C ASP A 271 20.46 0.13 -13.59
N ASP A 272 19.48 -0.71 -13.29
CA ASP A 272 18.64 -0.55 -12.08
C ASP A 272 19.43 -0.93 -10.82
N ASN A 273 20.04 0.07 -10.20
CA ASN A 273 20.86 -0.07 -9.00
C ASN A 273 20.07 0.01 -7.69
N ARG A 274 18.73 0.15 -7.74
CA ARG A 274 17.91 0.17 -6.53
C ARG A 274 17.99 -1.19 -5.85
N SER A 275 18.60 -1.22 -4.67
CA SER A 275 18.77 -2.45 -3.90
C SER A 275 18.70 -2.10 -2.42
N TYR A 276 17.84 -2.77 -1.69
CA TYR A 276 17.70 -2.59 -0.26
C TYR A 276 17.01 -3.80 0.39
N HIS A 277 17.21 -3.92 1.69
CA HIS A 277 16.76 -5.03 2.51
C HIS A 277 16.07 -4.46 3.74
N ILE A 278 14.77 -4.66 3.92
CA ILE A 278 14.04 -4.10 5.06
C ILE A 278 13.85 -5.10 6.19
N SER A 279 13.89 -4.58 7.40
CA SER A 279 13.53 -5.32 8.62
C SER A 279 12.11 -4.96 9.04
N SER A 280 11.29 -5.98 9.29
CA SER A 280 9.91 -5.84 9.78
C SER A 280 9.76 -6.33 11.22
N LYS A 281 10.84 -6.29 12.01
CA LYS A 281 10.85 -6.79 13.39
C LYS A 281 9.99 -5.96 14.35
N LYS A 282 9.69 -4.69 13.97
CA LYS A 282 8.94 -3.77 14.80
C LYS A 282 7.43 -4.06 14.79
N ILE A 283 6.88 -4.45 13.63
CA ILE A 283 5.48 -4.81 13.49
C ILE A 283 5.26 -6.25 13.95
#